data_a096ac5b7343170ebd26f5173a835828
#
_entry.id   a096ac5b7343170ebd26f5173a835828
#
_cell.length_a   1.000
_cell.length_b   1.000
_cell.length_c   1.000
_cell.angle_alpha   90.00
_cell.angle_beta   90.00
_cell.angle_gamma   90.00
#
_symmetry.space_group_name_H-M   'P 1'
#
loop_
_entity.id
_entity.type
_entity.pdbx_description
1 polymer ?
#
loop_
_entity_poly.entity_id
_entity_poly.type
_entity_poly.pdbx_seq_one_letter_code
_entity_poly.pdbx_strand_id
1 'polypeptide(L)'
;SGAVDSVAPTSMAPGARIVPSPGSIRGQNYLSASNERIPNLGQQTLEVRTDEGAGMNVTFQMADVSRPLNSVGKVCDNNKRVIFGKRGGVIWDMETNELTKFGREPDGVYELNLWIRDGNMPSGFARQE
;
A
#
# COMPACT_ATOMS: atom_id res chain seq x y z
N SER A 1 10.90 9.93 -5.19
CA SER A 1 11.09 8.50 -5.22
C SER A 1 9.93 7.79 -4.52
N GLY A 2 9.56 6.66 -5.01
CA GLY A 2 8.50 5.84 -4.42
C GLY A 2 8.97 5.03 -3.23
N ALA A 3 8.04 4.43 -2.52
CA ALA A 3 8.33 3.50 -1.45
C ALA A 3 8.90 2.18 -2.00
N VAL A 4 9.92 1.64 -1.35
CA VAL A 4 10.49 0.33 -1.69
C VAL A 4 9.53 -0.79 -1.28
N ASP A 5 8.90 -0.63 -0.12
CA ASP A 5 7.92 -1.55 0.43
C ASP A 5 6.57 -0.89 0.54
N SER A 6 5.50 -1.68 0.51
CA SER A 6 4.19 -1.23 0.97
C SER A 6 4.20 -1.24 2.49
N VAL A 7 3.91 -0.10 3.10
CA VAL A 7 4.02 0.11 4.55
C VAL A 7 2.68 0.58 5.09
N ALA A 8 2.29 0.09 6.26
CA ALA A 8 1.02 0.46 6.87
C ALA A 8 1.13 0.61 8.38
N PRO A 9 0.26 1.46 8.99
CA PRO A 9 0.19 1.58 10.44
C PRO A 9 -0.50 0.35 11.05
N THR A 10 -0.12 0.01 12.27
CA THR A 10 -0.71 -1.13 13.00
C THR A 10 -2.20 -0.96 13.25
N SER A 11 -2.69 0.27 13.24
CA SER A 11 -4.12 0.58 13.43
C SER A 11 -4.98 0.30 12.21
N MET A 12 -4.39 0.04 11.03
CA MET A 12 -5.15 -0.16 9.79
C MET A 12 -6.04 -1.40 9.86
N ALA A 13 -5.53 -2.50 10.41
CA ALA A 13 -6.28 -3.75 10.57
C ALA A 13 -5.92 -4.38 11.92
N PRO A 14 -6.44 -3.84 13.03
CA PRO A 14 -5.99 -4.25 14.38
C PRO A 14 -6.31 -5.71 14.69
N GLY A 15 -7.31 -6.31 14.06
CA GLY A 15 -7.63 -7.71 14.24
C GLY A 15 -6.76 -8.67 13.42
N ALA A 16 -5.98 -8.17 12.47
CA ALA A 16 -5.10 -8.99 11.66
C ALA A 16 -3.77 -9.23 12.36
N ARG A 17 -3.24 -10.44 12.19
CA ARG A 17 -2.00 -10.84 12.85
C ARG A 17 -0.79 -10.24 12.17
N ILE A 18 0.13 -9.67 12.97
CA ILE A 18 1.44 -9.25 12.53
C ILE A 18 2.41 -10.40 12.75
N VAL A 19 3.10 -10.81 11.69
CA VAL A 19 4.10 -11.88 11.76
C VAL A 19 5.48 -11.31 11.41
N PRO A 20 6.57 -11.93 11.89
CA PRO A 20 7.90 -11.49 11.50
C PRO A 20 8.08 -11.51 10.00
N SER A 21 8.76 -10.48 9.48
CA SER A 21 9.13 -10.40 8.07
C SER A 21 10.65 -10.46 7.92
N PRO A 22 11.18 -10.77 6.73
CA PRO A 22 12.63 -10.68 6.53
C PRO A 22 13.19 -9.32 6.91
N GLY A 23 12.46 -8.24 6.60
CA GLY A 23 12.88 -6.89 6.97
C GLY A 23 12.89 -6.65 8.48
N SER A 24 11.88 -7.10 9.20
CA SER A 24 11.84 -6.93 10.66
C SER A 24 12.92 -7.77 11.36
N ILE A 25 13.19 -8.96 10.86
CA ILE A 25 14.19 -9.86 11.43
C ILE A 25 15.60 -9.26 11.30
N ARG A 26 15.91 -8.66 10.15
CA ARG A 26 17.23 -8.03 9.95
C ARG A 26 17.35 -6.62 10.51
N GLY A 27 16.30 -6.12 11.18
CA GLY A 27 16.32 -4.80 11.81
C GLY A 27 16.20 -3.64 10.83
N GLN A 28 15.47 -3.83 9.73
CA GLN A 28 15.23 -2.78 8.76
C GLN A 28 14.49 -1.61 9.39
N ASN A 29 14.95 -0.38 9.08
CA ASN A 29 14.26 0.85 9.41
C ASN A 29 13.84 1.59 8.15
N TYR A 30 12.75 2.34 8.26
CA TYR A 30 12.33 3.32 7.26
C TYR A 30 12.75 4.70 7.73
N LEU A 31 12.91 5.63 6.81
CA LEU A 31 13.20 7.02 7.13
C LEU A 31 11.95 7.87 6.91
N SER A 32 11.60 8.66 7.92
CA SER A 32 10.56 9.68 7.78
C SER A 32 11.11 10.90 7.04
N ALA A 33 10.22 11.83 6.70
CA ALA A 33 10.61 13.09 6.05
C ALA A 33 11.58 13.92 6.92
N SER A 34 11.54 13.74 8.25
CA SER A 34 12.45 14.39 9.20
C SER A 34 13.68 13.57 9.53
N ASN A 35 13.98 12.52 8.77
CA ASN A 35 15.09 11.59 8.94
C ASN A 35 15.04 10.77 10.23
N GLU A 36 13.88 10.63 10.84
CA GLU A 36 13.70 9.72 11.96
C GLU A 36 13.65 8.28 11.45
N ARG A 37 14.24 7.38 12.23
CA ARG A 37 14.19 5.96 11.92
C ARG A 37 12.92 5.34 12.46
N ILE A 38 12.21 4.63 11.61
CA ILE A 38 10.95 3.95 11.95
C ILE A 38 11.17 2.46 11.76
N PRO A 39 11.18 1.66 12.85
CA PRO A 39 11.44 0.23 12.74
C PRO A 39 10.36 -0.51 11.96
N ASN A 40 10.78 -1.51 11.20
CA ASN A 40 9.87 -2.50 10.62
C ASN A 40 9.44 -3.47 11.74
N LEU A 41 8.15 -3.52 12.03
CA LEU A 41 7.59 -4.31 13.13
C LEU A 41 7.17 -5.72 12.71
N GLY A 42 7.24 -6.03 11.42
CA GLY A 42 6.75 -7.28 10.85
C GLY A 42 5.84 -7.02 9.67
N GLN A 43 5.01 -7.99 9.33
CA GLN A 43 4.13 -7.86 8.17
C GLN A 43 2.74 -8.42 8.43
N GLN A 44 1.78 -7.90 7.68
CA GLN A 44 0.43 -8.42 7.56
C GLN A 44 0.11 -8.65 6.10
N THR A 45 -0.59 -9.74 5.80
CA THR A 45 -1.19 -9.95 4.49
C THR A 45 -2.70 -9.78 4.64
N LEU A 46 -3.24 -8.84 3.89
CA LEU A 46 -4.66 -8.49 3.95
C LEU A 46 -5.33 -8.80 2.61
N GLU A 47 -6.53 -9.34 2.69
CA GLU A 47 -7.42 -9.44 1.55
C GLU A 47 -8.18 -8.13 1.44
N VAL A 48 -7.98 -7.43 0.32
CA VAL A 48 -8.56 -6.11 0.09
C VAL A 48 -9.37 -6.11 -1.20
N ARG A 49 -10.30 -5.17 -1.32
CA ARG A 49 -11.05 -4.91 -2.54
C ARG A 49 -10.88 -3.48 -2.97
N THR A 50 -10.85 -3.29 -4.29
CA THR A 50 -10.87 -1.96 -4.89
C THR A 50 -12.30 -1.44 -4.96
N ASP A 51 -12.47 -0.16 -5.30
CA ASP A 51 -13.79 0.43 -5.52
C ASP A 51 -14.58 -0.27 -6.63
N GLU A 52 -13.88 -0.85 -7.59
CA GLU A 52 -14.49 -1.61 -8.69
C GLU A 52 -14.84 -3.05 -8.29
N GLY A 53 -14.53 -3.45 -7.07
CA GLY A 53 -14.84 -4.78 -6.55
C GLY A 53 -13.81 -5.85 -6.80
N ALA A 54 -12.66 -5.51 -7.41
CA ALA A 54 -11.58 -6.46 -7.62
C ALA A 54 -10.92 -6.83 -6.29
N GLY A 55 -10.76 -8.12 -6.03
CA GLY A 55 -10.09 -8.62 -4.82
C GLY A 55 -8.61 -8.86 -5.07
N MET A 56 -7.80 -8.61 -4.05
CA MET A 56 -6.38 -8.92 -4.08
C MET A 56 -5.83 -9.12 -2.68
N ASN A 57 -4.71 -9.82 -2.58
CA ASN A 57 -3.96 -9.92 -1.34
C ASN A 57 -2.80 -8.94 -1.38
N VAL A 58 -2.67 -8.13 -0.34
CA VAL A 58 -1.58 -7.17 -0.22
C VAL A 58 -0.82 -7.45 1.06
N THR A 59 0.49 -7.58 0.95
CA THR A 59 1.38 -7.70 2.11
C THR A 59 1.94 -6.33 2.43
N PHE A 60 1.64 -5.85 3.63
CA PHE A 60 2.20 -4.61 4.16
C PHE A 60 3.27 -4.92 5.18
N GLN A 61 4.39 -4.20 5.10
CA GLN A 61 5.31 -4.10 6.21
C GLN A 61 4.71 -3.15 7.22
N MET A 62 4.76 -3.50 8.49
CA MET A 62 4.11 -2.73 9.55
C MET A 62 5.11 -1.81 10.20
N ALA A 63 4.72 -0.57 10.39
CA ALA A 63 5.56 0.46 11.00
C ALA A 63 4.69 1.54 11.63
N ASP A 64 5.28 2.33 12.51
CA ASP A 64 4.59 3.46 13.13
C ASP A 64 4.54 4.65 12.17
N VAL A 65 3.65 4.55 11.20
CA VAL A 65 3.38 5.59 10.20
C VAL A 65 1.94 6.06 10.32
N SER A 66 1.64 7.25 9.83
CA SER A 66 0.31 7.84 9.98
C SER A 66 -0.72 7.28 9.00
N ARG A 67 -0.26 6.80 7.85
CA ARG A 67 -1.15 6.22 6.82
C ARG A 67 -0.40 5.22 5.96
N PRO A 68 -1.12 4.26 5.33
CA PRO A 68 -0.47 3.28 4.48
C PRO A 68 0.12 3.89 3.21
N LEU A 69 1.25 3.35 2.79
CA LEU A 69 1.92 3.68 1.54
C LEU A 69 2.09 2.41 0.72
N ASN A 70 1.75 2.48 -0.55
CA ASN A 70 1.90 1.35 -1.46
C ASN A 70 3.13 1.52 -2.34
N SER A 71 3.84 0.43 -2.56
CA SER A 71 5.00 0.41 -3.46
C SER A 71 4.57 0.16 -4.89
N VAL A 72 4.92 1.08 -5.79
CA VAL A 72 4.68 0.91 -7.23
C VAL A 72 5.41 -0.31 -7.77
N GLY A 73 6.66 -0.52 -7.33
CA GLY A 73 7.45 -1.68 -7.77
C GLY A 73 6.79 -2.99 -7.41
N LYS A 74 6.27 -3.11 -6.18
CA LYS A 74 5.55 -4.31 -5.75
C LYS A 74 4.30 -4.58 -6.57
N VAL A 75 3.57 -3.53 -6.93
CA VAL A 75 2.41 -3.66 -7.82
C VAL A 75 2.83 -4.17 -9.19
N CYS A 76 3.89 -3.60 -9.76
CA CYS A 76 4.39 -4.02 -11.07
C CYS A 76 4.92 -5.45 -11.07
N ASP A 77 5.51 -5.90 -9.97
CA ASP A 77 6.02 -7.28 -9.82
C ASP A 77 4.89 -8.34 -9.92
N ASN A 78 3.63 -7.93 -9.76
CA ASN A 78 2.47 -8.80 -9.88
C ASN A 78 1.78 -8.74 -11.26
N ASN A 79 2.54 -8.55 -12.33
CA ASN A 79 2.02 -8.45 -13.69
C ASN A 79 1.02 -7.32 -13.89
N LYS A 80 1.27 -6.20 -13.25
CA LYS A 80 0.44 -5.01 -13.38
C LYS A 80 1.26 -3.85 -13.93
N ARG A 81 0.58 -2.95 -14.58
CA ARG A 81 1.15 -1.67 -14.99
C ARG A 81 0.46 -0.55 -14.24
N VAL A 82 1.23 0.42 -13.83
CA VAL A 82 0.71 1.62 -13.18
C VAL A 82 0.93 2.79 -14.12
N ILE A 83 -0.15 3.43 -14.51
CA ILE A 83 -0.12 4.56 -15.43
C ILE A 83 -0.57 5.78 -14.65
N PHE A 84 0.32 6.77 -14.52
CA PHE A 84 0.03 8.03 -13.85
C PHE A 84 -0.39 9.09 -14.85
N GLY A 85 -1.41 9.84 -14.49
CA GLY A 85 -1.88 10.99 -15.22
C GLY A 85 -1.93 12.22 -14.33
N LYS A 86 -2.28 13.35 -14.90
CA LYS A 86 -2.33 14.63 -14.17
C LYS A 86 -3.33 14.60 -13.01
N ARG A 87 -4.43 13.90 -13.17
CA ARG A 87 -5.55 13.88 -12.20
C ARG A 87 -5.67 12.58 -11.41
N GLY A 88 -4.85 11.61 -11.73
CA GLY A 88 -4.92 10.29 -11.14
C GLY A 88 -4.28 9.29 -12.09
N GLY A 89 -4.76 8.07 -12.08
CA GLY A 89 -4.21 7.05 -12.96
C GLY A 89 -4.97 5.75 -12.91
N VAL A 90 -4.36 4.74 -13.47
CA VAL A 90 -4.92 3.39 -13.48
C VAL A 90 -3.84 2.36 -13.17
N ILE A 91 -4.25 1.30 -12.49
CA ILE A 91 -3.49 0.07 -12.38
C ILE A 91 -4.14 -0.91 -13.34
N TRP A 92 -3.37 -1.39 -14.29
CA TRP A 92 -3.82 -2.35 -15.29
C TRP A 92 -3.26 -3.72 -14.96
N ASP A 93 -4.17 -4.66 -14.66
CA ASP A 93 -3.82 -6.07 -14.50
C ASP A 93 -3.71 -6.69 -15.87
N MET A 94 -2.51 -7.07 -16.26
CA MET A 94 -2.26 -7.61 -17.60
C MET A 94 -2.77 -9.04 -17.80
N GLU A 95 -3.07 -9.76 -16.73
CA GLU A 95 -3.62 -11.10 -16.81
C GLU A 95 -5.13 -11.09 -17.01
N THR A 96 -5.83 -10.20 -16.29
CA THR A 96 -7.29 -10.14 -16.30
C THR A 96 -7.86 -9.02 -17.17
N ASN A 97 -7.03 -8.07 -17.58
CA ASN A 97 -7.42 -6.80 -18.23
C ASN A 97 -8.26 -5.88 -17.33
N GLU A 98 -8.31 -6.15 -16.05
CA GLU A 98 -9.01 -5.28 -15.11
C GLU A 98 -8.25 -3.97 -14.91
N LEU A 99 -9.00 -2.88 -14.82
CA LEU A 99 -8.47 -1.56 -14.53
C LEU A 99 -8.94 -1.12 -13.16
N THR A 100 -8.01 -0.66 -12.35
CA THR A 100 -8.30 -0.06 -11.05
C THR A 100 -7.91 1.41 -11.13
N LYS A 101 -8.87 2.30 -10.94
CA LYS A 101 -8.63 3.75 -10.98
C LYS A 101 -8.19 4.27 -9.63
N PHE A 102 -7.31 5.26 -9.65
CA PHE A 102 -6.93 6.00 -8.46
C PHE A 102 -6.85 7.48 -8.76
N GLY A 103 -7.08 8.29 -7.72
CA GLY A 103 -7.09 9.72 -7.82
C GLY A 103 -5.79 10.37 -7.39
N ARG A 104 -5.71 11.67 -7.58
CA ARG A 104 -4.62 12.50 -7.08
C ARG A 104 -5.20 13.59 -6.19
N GLU A 105 -4.66 13.67 -4.98
CA GLU A 105 -5.07 14.68 -4.02
C GLU A 105 -4.45 16.05 -4.34
N PRO A 106 -5.02 17.16 -3.81
CA PRO A 106 -4.49 18.49 -4.08
C PRO A 106 -3.02 18.70 -3.69
N ASP A 107 -2.53 17.93 -2.73
CA ASP A 107 -1.12 17.97 -2.32
C ASP A 107 -0.17 17.23 -3.28
N GLY A 108 -0.72 16.65 -4.35
CA GLY A 108 0.06 15.95 -5.36
C GLY A 108 0.24 14.45 -5.11
N VAL A 109 -0.25 13.95 -3.99
CA VAL A 109 -0.17 12.53 -3.65
C VAL A 109 -1.25 11.76 -4.40
N TYR A 110 -0.86 10.63 -5.01
CA TYR A 110 -1.83 9.71 -5.63
C TYR A 110 -2.39 8.78 -4.56
N GLU A 111 -3.70 8.59 -4.58
CA GLU A 111 -4.41 7.87 -3.54
C GLU A 111 -5.32 6.80 -4.14
N LEU A 112 -5.17 5.58 -3.63
CA LEU A 112 -5.96 4.42 -4.02
C LEU A 112 -6.79 3.96 -2.83
N ASN A 113 -8.10 3.83 -3.02
CA ASN A 113 -8.99 3.31 -1.99
C ASN A 113 -9.01 1.79 -2.03
N LEU A 114 -8.73 1.18 -0.88
CA LEU A 114 -8.83 -0.25 -0.69
C LEU A 114 -9.75 -0.54 0.49
N TRP A 115 -10.65 -1.51 0.27
CA TRP A 115 -11.57 -1.98 1.30
C TRP A 115 -11.02 -3.26 1.90
N ILE A 116 -10.84 -3.26 3.22
CA ILE A 116 -10.39 -4.43 3.95
C ILE A 116 -11.60 -5.34 4.14
N ARG A 117 -11.44 -6.63 3.86
CA ARG A 117 -12.54 -7.59 3.89
C ARG A 117 -13.33 -7.57 5.19
N ASP A 118 -12.65 -7.52 6.33
CA ASP A 118 -13.27 -7.50 7.66
C ASP A 118 -13.51 -6.10 8.18
N GLY A 119 -13.15 -5.09 7.37
CA GLY A 119 -13.29 -3.71 7.75
C GLY A 119 -14.56 -3.11 7.23
N ASN A 120 -15.12 -2.19 7.99
CA ASN A 120 -16.31 -1.45 7.61
C ASN A 120 -15.98 -0.13 6.92
N MET A 121 -14.70 0.14 6.70
CA MET A 121 -14.22 1.41 6.15
C MET A 121 -13.17 1.16 5.09
N PRO A 122 -13.14 2.01 4.05
CA PRO A 122 -12.08 1.93 3.06
C PRO A 122 -10.74 2.25 3.71
N SER A 123 -9.72 1.52 3.31
CA SER A 123 -8.36 1.84 3.65
C SER A 123 -7.73 2.56 2.46
N GLY A 124 -7.47 3.84 2.63
CA GLY A 124 -6.76 4.61 1.62
C GLY A 124 -5.27 4.57 1.87
N PHE A 125 -4.50 4.64 0.81
CA PHE A 125 -3.07 4.87 0.96
C PHE A 125 -2.55 5.77 -0.14
N ALA A 126 -1.57 6.57 0.25
CA ALA A 126 -0.96 7.54 -0.64
C ALA A 126 0.22 6.92 -1.36
N ARG A 127 0.45 7.37 -2.61
CA ARG A 127 1.58 6.95 -3.41
C ARG A 127 2.27 8.17 -3.95
N GLN A 128 3.59 8.16 -3.87
CA GLN A 128 4.44 9.19 -4.43
C GLN A 128 5.22 8.63 -5.62
N GLU A 129 5.33 9.46 -6.63
CA GLU A 129 6.18 9.12 -7.77
C GLU A 129 7.65 9.18 -7.42
#